data_6a8630871cf1f15eeb9b27c135385272
#
_entry.id   6a8630871cf1f15eeb9b27c135385272
#
_cell.length_a   1.000
_cell.length_b   1.000
_cell.length_c   1.000
_cell.angle_alpha   90.00
_cell.angle_beta   90.00
_cell.angle_gamma   90.00
#
_symmetry.space_group_name_H-M   'P 1'
#
loop_
_entity.id
_entity.type
_entity.pdbx_description
1 polymer ?
#
loop_
_entity_poly.entity_id
_entity_poly.type
_entity_poly.pdbx_seq_one_letter_code
_entity_poly.pdbx_strand_id
1 'polypeptide(L)'
;MQGKIAMSAQDTISYKEMRPDGICIVKDNYFTKTIQFYDINYQLARNEDKNIIFENYCDFLNYFDKSISVQLSFLNQTMDISDFEKSIAIKPQNDDFDGIRAEYTEMLKNQLARGNNGIVRKKYITFGIEADNIQNAKQRLERIETDIINNFKILGVRAFSLNGMERLELLHSCFNG
;
A
#
# COMPACT_ATOMS: atom_id res chain seq x y z
N MET A 1 -2.67 -48.40 -4.99
CA MET A 1 -1.69 -47.28 -5.24
C MET A 1 -2.47 -46.11 -5.72
N GLN A 2 -2.75 -45.14 -4.85
CA GLN A 2 -3.34 -43.85 -5.25
C GLN A 2 -2.24 -43.02 -5.87
N GLY A 3 -2.36 -42.74 -7.19
CA GLY A 3 -1.45 -41.86 -7.91
C GLY A 3 -1.49 -40.48 -7.29
N LYS A 4 -0.34 -39.95 -6.90
CA LYS A 4 -0.18 -38.53 -6.58
C LYS A 4 -0.60 -37.73 -7.82
N ILE A 5 -1.71 -37.01 -7.75
CA ILE A 5 -2.08 -36.02 -8.76
C ILE A 5 -0.95 -34.97 -8.75
N ALA A 6 -0.28 -34.80 -9.88
CA ALA A 6 0.74 -33.77 -10.02
C ALA A 6 0.05 -32.39 -9.80
N MET A 7 0.45 -31.67 -8.77
CA MET A 7 -0.05 -30.31 -8.53
C MET A 7 0.45 -29.40 -9.66
N SER A 8 -0.47 -28.69 -10.28
CA SER A 8 -0.11 -27.65 -11.24
C SER A 8 0.48 -26.45 -10.51
N ALA A 9 1.24 -25.59 -11.20
CA ALA A 9 1.72 -24.33 -10.62
C ALA A 9 0.54 -23.47 -10.10
N GLN A 10 -0.63 -23.60 -10.69
CA GLN A 10 -1.84 -22.91 -10.30
C GLN A 10 -2.39 -23.37 -8.95
N ASP A 11 -2.18 -24.63 -8.58
CA ASP A 11 -2.59 -25.20 -7.29
C ASP A 11 -1.72 -24.70 -6.12
N THR A 12 -0.57 -24.09 -6.41
CA THR A 12 0.33 -23.47 -5.41
C THR A 12 -0.02 -22.02 -5.12
N ILE A 13 -0.84 -21.37 -5.96
CA ILE A 13 -1.29 -20.00 -5.78
C ILE A 13 -2.42 -19.96 -4.76
N SER A 14 -2.30 -19.10 -3.73
CA SER A 14 -3.22 -19.03 -2.61
C SER A 14 -4.51 -18.22 -2.86
N TYR A 15 -4.81 -17.87 -4.10
CA TYR A 15 -6.05 -17.19 -4.50
C TYR A 15 -6.58 -17.75 -5.83
N LYS A 16 -7.88 -17.55 -6.07
CA LYS A 16 -8.55 -18.08 -7.28
C LYS A 16 -8.50 -17.12 -8.47
N GLU A 17 -8.73 -15.84 -8.21
CA GLU A 17 -8.83 -14.82 -9.26
C GLU A 17 -8.39 -13.45 -8.74
N MET A 18 -7.62 -12.72 -9.54
CA MET A 18 -7.31 -11.30 -9.34
C MET A 18 -8.04 -10.49 -10.41
N ARG A 19 -8.94 -9.62 -9.99
CA ARG A 19 -9.76 -8.80 -10.88
C ARG A 19 -9.09 -7.44 -11.18
N PRO A 20 -9.36 -6.82 -12.34
CA PRO A 20 -8.79 -5.52 -12.70
C PRO A 20 -9.09 -4.40 -11.70
N ASP A 21 -10.25 -4.46 -11.02
CA ASP A 21 -10.67 -3.49 -10.00
C ASP A 21 -10.00 -3.69 -8.63
N GLY A 22 -8.99 -4.56 -8.56
CA GLY A 22 -8.23 -4.84 -7.36
C GLY A 22 -8.92 -5.80 -6.38
N ILE A 23 -10.08 -6.33 -6.71
CA ILE A 23 -10.71 -7.38 -5.90
C ILE A 23 -10.02 -8.71 -6.16
N CYS A 24 -9.57 -9.36 -5.09
CA CYS A 24 -9.02 -10.70 -5.14
C CYS A 24 -10.02 -11.70 -4.57
N ILE A 25 -10.37 -12.71 -5.34
CA ILE A 25 -11.16 -13.85 -4.91
C ILE A 25 -10.20 -14.88 -4.32
N VAL A 26 -10.16 -14.98 -3.00
CA VAL A 26 -9.26 -15.93 -2.30
C VAL A 26 -9.90 -17.31 -2.25
N LYS A 27 -11.19 -17.34 -1.89
CA LYS A 27 -12.05 -18.54 -1.83
C LYS A 27 -13.41 -18.19 -2.41
N ASP A 28 -14.29 -19.16 -2.58
CA ASP A 28 -15.62 -18.98 -3.20
C ASP A 28 -16.46 -17.88 -2.56
N ASN A 29 -16.33 -17.69 -1.25
CA ASN A 29 -17.09 -16.72 -0.47
C ASN A 29 -16.21 -15.66 0.22
N TYR A 30 -14.89 -15.60 -0.05
CA TYR A 30 -13.98 -14.69 0.62
C TYR A 30 -13.24 -13.80 -0.37
N PHE A 31 -13.43 -12.49 -0.21
CA PHE A 31 -12.99 -11.45 -1.13
C PHE A 31 -12.15 -10.40 -0.40
N THR A 32 -11.08 -9.95 -1.03
CA THR A 32 -10.15 -8.99 -0.42
C THR A 32 -9.81 -7.83 -1.35
N LYS A 33 -9.51 -6.66 -0.76
CA LYS A 33 -8.85 -5.52 -1.43
C LYS A 33 -7.63 -5.08 -0.63
N THR A 34 -6.74 -4.33 -1.29
CA THR A 34 -5.52 -3.83 -0.66
C THR A 34 -5.36 -2.34 -0.94
N ILE A 35 -5.01 -1.60 0.10
CA ILE A 35 -4.68 -0.17 0.05
C ILE A 35 -3.22 -0.01 0.43
N GLN A 36 -2.47 0.78 -0.33
CA GLN A 36 -1.15 1.25 0.06
C GLN A 36 -1.29 2.55 0.83
N PHE A 37 -0.53 2.72 1.92
CA PHE A 37 -0.53 3.94 2.71
C PHE A 37 0.90 4.38 3.06
N TYR A 38 1.04 5.68 3.36
CA TYR A 38 2.31 6.31 3.68
C TYR A 38 2.46 6.61 5.17
N ASP A 39 3.62 7.15 5.54
CA ASP A 39 3.89 7.55 6.91
C ASP A 39 3.14 8.83 7.29
N ILE A 40 2.81 8.93 8.56
CA ILE A 40 2.40 10.15 9.21
C ILE A 40 3.62 10.82 9.86
N ASN A 41 3.69 12.12 9.78
CA ASN A 41 4.76 12.92 10.37
C ASN A 41 4.56 13.13 11.89
N TYR A 42 4.38 12.03 12.62
CA TYR A 42 4.10 12.05 14.06
C TYR A 42 5.21 12.72 14.89
N GLN A 43 6.47 12.52 14.50
CA GLN A 43 7.61 13.06 15.27
C GLN A 43 7.69 14.59 15.22
N LEU A 44 7.26 15.21 14.11
CA LEU A 44 7.27 16.66 13.92
C LEU A 44 6.00 17.35 14.43
N ALA A 45 4.99 16.58 14.82
CA ALA A 45 3.75 17.11 15.34
C ALA A 45 3.92 17.70 16.75
N ARG A 46 3.18 18.75 17.08
CA ARG A 46 3.09 19.31 18.42
C ARG A 46 2.44 18.30 19.37
N ASN A 47 2.65 18.42 20.67
CA ASN A 47 2.12 17.46 21.65
C ASN A 47 0.58 17.36 21.61
N GLU A 48 -0.11 18.47 21.39
CA GLU A 48 -1.57 18.50 21.25
C GLU A 48 -2.01 17.74 19.99
N ASP A 49 -1.33 17.95 18.87
CA ASP A 49 -1.60 17.27 17.61
C ASP A 49 -1.30 15.75 17.72
N LYS A 50 -0.31 15.36 18.51
CA LYS A 50 0.01 13.94 18.75
C LYS A 50 -1.12 13.20 19.44
N ASN A 51 -1.81 13.83 20.39
CA ASN A 51 -2.97 13.23 21.06
C ASN A 51 -4.12 13.05 20.08
N ILE A 52 -4.40 14.06 19.26
CA ILE A 52 -5.43 13.99 18.22
C ILE A 52 -5.12 12.88 17.20
N ILE A 53 -3.88 12.78 16.77
CA ILE A 53 -3.43 11.71 15.86
C ILE A 53 -3.64 10.34 16.51
N PHE A 54 -3.30 10.20 17.80
CA PHE A 54 -3.46 8.94 18.51
C PHE A 54 -4.95 8.57 18.69
N GLU A 55 -5.80 9.50 19.05
CA GLU A 55 -7.24 9.29 19.16
C GLU A 55 -7.85 8.86 17.82
N ASN A 56 -7.55 9.57 16.73
CA ASN A 56 -8.00 9.21 15.38
C ASN A 56 -7.47 7.84 14.94
N TYR A 57 -6.26 7.47 15.35
CA TYR A 57 -5.72 6.14 15.07
C TYR A 57 -6.46 5.04 15.84
N CYS A 58 -6.81 5.28 17.09
CA CYS A 58 -7.64 4.36 17.88
C CYS A 58 -9.04 4.20 17.25
N ASP A 59 -9.66 5.30 16.82
CA ASP A 59 -10.96 5.27 16.15
C ASP A 59 -10.89 4.52 14.83
N PHE A 60 -9.80 4.70 14.06
CA PHE A 60 -9.56 3.93 12.84
C PHE A 60 -9.45 2.42 13.12
N LEU A 61 -8.75 2.00 14.17
CA LEU A 61 -8.65 0.58 14.52
C LEU A 61 -9.99 0.02 15.01
N ASN A 62 -10.77 0.82 15.73
CA ASN A 62 -12.09 0.43 16.23
C ASN A 62 -13.16 0.34 15.12
N TYR A 63 -12.88 0.88 13.93
CA TYR A 63 -13.75 0.76 12.76
C TYR A 63 -13.94 -0.70 12.32
N PHE A 64 -12.91 -1.53 12.49
CA PHE A 64 -12.93 -2.91 12.03
C PHE A 64 -13.66 -3.81 13.02
N ASP A 65 -14.84 -4.25 12.65
CA ASP A 65 -15.60 -5.24 13.39
C ASP A 65 -15.22 -6.69 13.00
N LYS A 66 -15.85 -7.65 13.67
CA LYS A 66 -15.61 -9.09 13.42
C LYS A 66 -15.95 -9.57 12.01
N SER A 67 -16.68 -8.79 11.20
CA SER A 67 -17.05 -9.13 9.83
C SER A 67 -16.01 -8.73 8.80
N ILE A 68 -14.98 -7.97 9.21
CA ILE A 68 -13.90 -7.48 8.37
C ILE A 68 -12.58 -8.07 8.86
N SER A 69 -11.97 -8.91 8.05
CA SER A 69 -10.60 -9.38 8.30
C SER A 69 -9.61 -8.31 7.85
N VAL A 70 -8.61 -8.02 8.66
CA VAL A 70 -7.59 -7.00 8.36
C VAL A 70 -6.20 -7.55 8.52
N GLN A 71 -5.32 -7.23 7.58
CA GLN A 71 -3.91 -7.54 7.61
C GLN A 71 -3.09 -6.29 7.30
N LEU A 72 -2.17 -5.93 8.17
CA LEU A 72 -1.15 -4.91 7.92
C LEU A 72 0.13 -5.61 7.43
N SER A 73 0.65 -5.14 6.31
CA SER A 73 1.88 -5.66 5.71
C SER A 73 2.92 -4.57 5.56
N PHE A 74 4.14 -4.86 5.99
CA PHE A 74 5.30 -3.98 5.88
C PHE A 74 6.35 -4.69 5.04
N LEU A 75 6.62 -4.16 3.85
CA LEU A 75 7.58 -4.74 2.90
C LEU A 75 8.79 -3.83 2.76
N ASN A 76 9.96 -4.38 3.04
CA ASN A 76 11.21 -3.73 2.73
C ASN A 76 11.62 -4.19 1.32
N GLN A 77 11.73 -3.24 0.41
CA GLN A 77 12.12 -3.49 -0.99
C GLN A 77 13.36 -2.68 -1.32
N THR A 78 14.21 -3.24 -2.15
CA THR A 78 15.31 -2.45 -2.76
C THR A 78 14.69 -1.35 -3.61
N MET A 79 15.13 -0.12 -3.38
CA MET A 79 14.66 1.03 -4.14
C MET A 79 15.25 1.00 -5.54
N ASP A 80 14.42 1.17 -6.56
CA ASP A 80 14.94 1.54 -7.86
C ASP A 80 15.47 2.99 -7.78
N ILE A 81 16.79 3.11 -7.83
CA ILE A 81 17.49 4.40 -7.71
C ILE A 81 17.01 5.35 -8.82
N SER A 82 16.71 4.84 -10.03
CA SER A 82 16.27 5.65 -11.16
C SER A 82 14.88 6.26 -10.93
N ASP A 83 13.96 5.50 -10.35
CA ASP A 83 12.60 6.00 -10.05
C ASP A 83 12.60 6.95 -8.86
N PHE A 84 13.49 6.71 -7.90
CA PHE A 84 13.66 7.65 -6.80
C PHE A 84 14.29 8.96 -7.27
N GLU A 85 15.33 8.92 -8.09
CA GLU A 85 15.94 10.12 -8.68
C GLU A 85 14.92 10.97 -9.44
N LYS A 86 14.02 10.33 -10.18
CA LYS A 86 12.90 11.04 -10.86
C LYS A 86 11.94 11.68 -9.86
N SER A 87 11.71 11.05 -8.71
CA SER A 87 10.76 11.55 -7.70
C SER A 87 11.27 12.77 -6.93
N ILE A 88 12.59 12.90 -6.75
CA ILE A 88 13.23 14.03 -6.07
C ILE A 88 13.69 15.12 -7.02
N ALA A 89 13.74 14.86 -8.33
CA ALA A 89 14.14 15.85 -9.32
C ALA A 89 13.13 17.00 -9.37
N ILE A 90 13.58 18.19 -9.04
CA ILE A 90 12.78 19.41 -9.17
C ILE A 90 12.83 19.84 -10.63
N LYS A 91 11.66 19.89 -11.29
CA LYS A 91 11.58 20.29 -12.69
C LYS A 91 11.97 21.77 -12.85
N PRO A 92 12.76 22.14 -13.88
CA PRO A 92 13.04 23.51 -14.19
C PRO A 92 11.75 24.26 -14.53
N GLN A 93 11.66 25.52 -14.10
CA GLN A 93 10.51 26.40 -14.35
C GLN A 93 10.86 27.52 -15.36
N ASN A 94 12.08 27.52 -15.90
CA ASN A 94 12.64 28.55 -16.80
C ASN A 94 12.68 29.93 -16.14
N ASP A 95 13.10 29.98 -14.88
CA ASP A 95 13.31 31.19 -14.10
C ASP A 95 14.77 31.27 -13.55
N ASP A 96 15.11 32.38 -12.90
CA ASP A 96 16.47 32.63 -12.36
C ASP A 96 16.86 31.65 -11.22
N PHE A 97 15.92 30.83 -10.72
CA PHE A 97 16.15 29.87 -9.64
C PHE A 97 16.42 28.44 -10.14
N ASP A 98 16.48 28.21 -11.43
CA ASP A 98 16.71 26.85 -11.97
C ASP A 98 18.08 26.30 -11.60
N GLY A 99 19.09 27.15 -11.47
CA GLY A 99 20.40 26.77 -10.95
C GLY A 99 20.33 26.23 -9.50
N ILE A 100 19.56 26.89 -8.65
CA ILE A 100 19.36 26.50 -7.24
C ILE A 100 18.58 25.18 -7.17
N ARG A 101 17.56 24.99 -8.02
CA ARG A 101 16.79 23.73 -8.09
C ARG A 101 17.66 22.54 -8.49
N ALA A 102 18.56 22.75 -9.46
CA ALA A 102 19.49 21.73 -9.91
C ALA A 102 20.48 21.36 -8.80
N GLU A 103 21.07 22.34 -8.14
CA GLU A 103 22.02 22.14 -7.03
C GLU A 103 21.35 21.44 -5.85
N TYR A 104 20.12 21.84 -5.48
CA TYR A 104 19.35 21.18 -4.43
C TYR A 104 19.01 19.72 -4.78
N THR A 105 18.63 19.46 -6.02
CA THR A 105 18.39 18.09 -6.53
C THR A 105 19.65 17.24 -6.42
N GLU A 106 20.81 17.77 -6.80
CA GLU A 106 22.09 17.07 -6.70
C GLU A 106 22.50 16.81 -5.25
N MET A 107 22.28 17.78 -4.36
CA MET A 107 22.49 17.60 -2.92
C MET A 107 21.63 16.46 -2.37
N LEU A 108 20.36 16.38 -2.72
CA LEU A 108 19.47 15.30 -2.30
C LEU A 108 19.94 13.93 -2.83
N LYS A 109 20.38 13.84 -4.07
CA LYS A 109 20.97 12.63 -4.67
C LYS A 109 22.20 12.18 -3.91
N ASN A 110 23.10 13.10 -3.58
CA ASN A 110 24.32 12.83 -2.84
C ASN A 110 24.05 12.39 -1.39
N GLN A 111 23.04 12.94 -0.72
CA GLN A 111 22.62 12.50 0.61
C GLN A 111 22.10 11.05 0.59
N LEU A 112 21.35 10.70 -0.43
CA LEU A 112 20.88 9.31 -0.62
C LEU A 112 21.99 8.32 -0.84
N ALA A 113 22.95 8.66 -1.70
CA ALA A 113 24.11 7.81 -1.98
C ALA A 113 24.95 7.54 -0.70
N ARG A 114 24.92 8.46 0.27
CA ARG A 114 25.70 8.36 1.52
C ARG A 114 24.97 7.69 2.68
N GLY A 115 23.63 7.75 2.73
CA GLY A 115 22.88 7.43 3.95
C GLY A 115 21.86 6.31 3.85
N ASN A 116 21.50 5.89 2.65
CA ASN A 116 20.42 4.93 2.48
C ASN A 116 20.94 3.63 1.88
N ASN A 117 20.70 2.51 2.57
CA ASN A 117 21.00 1.17 2.03
C ASN A 117 20.10 0.80 0.83
N GLY A 118 19.48 1.78 0.17
CA GLY A 118 18.59 1.54 -0.96
C GLY A 118 17.32 0.78 -0.62
N ILE A 119 16.92 0.74 0.66
CA ILE A 119 15.73 0.00 1.12
C ILE A 119 14.60 0.99 1.40
N VAL A 120 13.47 0.77 0.75
CA VAL A 120 12.22 1.48 1.01
C VAL A 120 11.23 0.55 1.69
N ARG A 121 10.58 1.04 2.74
CA ARG A 121 9.49 0.33 3.42
C ARG A 121 8.17 0.77 2.83
N LYS A 122 7.51 -0.14 2.11
CA LYS A 122 6.14 0.04 1.65
C LYS A 122 5.16 -0.56 2.66
N LYS A 123 4.00 0.08 2.82
CA LYS A 123 3.00 -0.27 3.82
C LYS A 123 1.67 -0.51 3.15
N TYR A 124 1.04 -1.61 3.52
CA TYR A 124 -0.23 -2.02 2.94
C TYR A 124 -1.21 -2.46 4.03
N ILE A 125 -2.48 -2.13 3.81
CA ILE A 125 -3.59 -2.70 4.55
C ILE A 125 -4.43 -3.52 3.58
N THR A 126 -4.53 -4.82 3.83
CA THR A 126 -5.42 -5.73 3.10
C THR A 126 -6.60 -6.03 3.99
N PHE A 127 -7.79 -5.81 3.48
CA PHE A 127 -9.03 -6.11 4.18
C PHE A 127 -9.85 -7.09 3.36
N GLY A 128 -10.60 -7.93 4.06
CA GLY A 128 -11.38 -9.01 3.47
C GLY A 128 -12.71 -9.22 4.16
N ILE A 129 -13.67 -9.68 3.39
CA ILE A 129 -15.02 -9.99 3.84
C ILE A 129 -15.51 -11.30 3.25
N GLU A 130 -16.44 -11.95 3.95
CA GLU A 130 -17.24 -13.01 3.40
C GLU A 130 -18.50 -12.45 2.74
N ALA A 131 -18.87 -12.97 1.58
CA ALA A 131 -20.08 -12.63 0.84
C ALA A 131 -20.54 -13.79 -0.03
N ASP A 132 -21.85 -13.87 -0.30
CA ASP A 132 -22.44 -14.95 -1.11
C ASP A 132 -22.09 -14.88 -2.59
N ASN A 133 -21.80 -13.66 -3.08
CA ASN A 133 -21.45 -13.42 -4.48
C ASN A 133 -20.57 -12.18 -4.64
N ILE A 134 -19.95 -12.09 -5.81
CA ILE A 134 -19.02 -11.01 -6.15
C ILE A 134 -19.67 -9.62 -6.17
N GLN A 135 -20.95 -9.50 -6.54
CA GLN A 135 -21.64 -8.20 -6.60
C GLN A 135 -21.84 -7.62 -5.21
N ASN A 136 -22.31 -8.43 -4.27
CA ASN A 136 -22.45 -8.06 -2.87
C ASN A 136 -21.08 -7.76 -2.23
N ALA A 137 -20.08 -8.59 -2.55
CA ALA A 137 -18.72 -8.37 -2.10
C ALA A 137 -18.17 -7.03 -2.58
N LYS A 138 -18.34 -6.70 -3.86
CA LYS A 138 -17.85 -5.46 -4.47
C LYS A 138 -18.42 -4.24 -3.77
N GLN A 139 -19.73 -4.15 -3.60
CA GLN A 139 -20.39 -3.01 -2.96
C GLN A 139 -19.88 -2.79 -1.52
N ARG A 140 -19.74 -3.89 -0.75
CA ARG A 140 -19.23 -3.81 0.62
C ARG A 140 -17.75 -3.43 0.67
N LEU A 141 -16.92 -4.00 -0.20
CA LEU A 141 -15.49 -3.71 -0.27
C LEU A 141 -15.24 -2.27 -0.70
N GLU A 142 -15.98 -1.73 -1.67
CA GLU A 142 -15.86 -0.33 -2.11
C GLU A 142 -16.26 0.65 -1.00
N ARG A 143 -17.27 0.31 -0.20
CA ARG A 143 -17.64 1.11 0.97
C ARG A 143 -16.54 1.11 2.02
N ILE A 144 -16.06 -0.08 2.40
CA ILE A 144 -14.97 -0.24 3.39
C ILE A 144 -13.71 0.48 2.90
N GLU A 145 -13.37 0.37 1.63
CA GLU A 145 -12.25 1.06 0.99
C GLU A 145 -12.37 2.58 1.16
N THR A 146 -13.54 3.13 0.86
CA THR A 146 -13.82 4.57 1.01
C THR A 146 -13.67 5.01 2.46
N ASP A 147 -14.20 4.23 3.40
CA ASP A 147 -14.12 4.53 4.83
C ASP A 147 -12.66 4.48 5.32
N ILE A 148 -11.87 3.48 4.90
CA ILE A 148 -10.45 3.36 5.24
C ILE A 148 -9.66 4.56 4.68
N ILE A 149 -9.87 4.92 3.41
CA ILE A 149 -9.17 6.06 2.79
C ILE A 149 -9.54 7.38 3.49
N ASN A 150 -10.80 7.56 3.86
CA ASN A 150 -11.25 8.73 4.60
C ASN A 150 -10.60 8.80 6.00
N ASN A 151 -10.51 7.69 6.72
CA ASN A 151 -9.83 7.64 8.01
C ASN A 151 -8.33 7.98 7.86
N PHE A 152 -7.65 7.45 6.86
CA PHE A 152 -6.26 7.85 6.55
C PHE A 152 -6.14 9.34 6.22
N LYS A 153 -7.11 9.91 5.51
CA LYS A 153 -7.15 11.35 5.20
C LYS A 153 -7.31 12.20 6.46
N ILE A 154 -8.15 11.78 7.42
CA ILE A 154 -8.30 12.44 8.73
C ILE A 154 -6.97 12.42 9.49
N LEU A 155 -6.24 11.31 9.44
CA LEU A 155 -4.91 11.16 10.01
C LEU A 155 -3.82 11.97 9.27
N GLY A 156 -4.15 12.61 8.13
CA GLY A 156 -3.16 13.31 7.28
C GLY A 156 -2.26 12.35 6.51
N VAL A 157 -2.62 11.08 6.40
CA VAL A 157 -1.87 10.03 5.71
C VAL A 157 -2.37 9.89 4.27
N ARG A 158 -1.46 9.86 3.32
CA ARG A 158 -1.80 9.52 1.92
C ARG A 158 -2.05 8.02 1.82
N ALA A 159 -3.16 7.64 1.22
CA ALA A 159 -3.51 6.25 0.95
C ALA A 159 -4.24 6.14 -0.39
N PHE A 160 -4.04 5.02 -1.09
CA PHE A 160 -4.72 4.72 -2.34
C PHE A 160 -4.92 3.21 -2.52
N SER A 161 -6.02 2.87 -3.17
CA SER A 161 -6.33 1.48 -3.48
C SER A 161 -5.44 0.95 -4.58
N LEU A 162 -5.04 -0.31 -4.46
CA LEU A 162 -4.33 -1.01 -5.52
C LEU A 162 -5.31 -1.65 -6.50
N ASN A 163 -5.06 -1.48 -7.79
CA ASN A 163 -5.72 -2.23 -8.84
C ASN A 163 -5.17 -3.67 -8.94
N GLY A 164 -5.75 -4.49 -9.83
CA GLY A 164 -5.36 -5.90 -9.96
C GLY A 164 -3.91 -6.08 -10.39
N MET A 165 -3.39 -5.25 -11.30
CA MET A 165 -1.99 -5.33 -11.75
C MET A 165 -1.03 -4.95 -10.63
N GLU A 166 -1.28 -3.85 -9.94
CA GLU A 166 -0.47 -3.40 -8.80
C GLU A 166 -0.44 -4.45 -7.66
N ARG A 167 -1.55 -5.15 -7.44
CA ARG A 167 -1.60 -6.27 -6.48
C ARG A 167 -0.79 -7.48 -6.95
N LEU A 168 -0.79 -7.79 -8.25
CA LEU A 168 0.05 -8.85 -8.80
C LEU A 168 1.54 -8.50 -8.71
N GLU A 169 1.92 -7.27 -8.99
CA GLU A 169 3.29 -6.77 -8.82
C GLU A 169 3.72 -6.85 -7.35
N LEU A 170 2.82 -6.48 -6.41
CA LEU A 170 3.07 -6.62 -4.98
C LEU A 170 3.34 -8.09 -4.60
N LEU A 171 2.50 -9.02 -5.05
CA LEU A 171 2.71 -10.45 -4.79
C LEU A 171 4.00 -10.96 -5.42
N HIS A 172 4.28 -10.56 -6.67
CA HIS A 172 5.53 -10.93 -7.34
C HIS A 172 6.76 -10.47 -6.54
N SER A 173 6.74 -9.24 -6.02
CA SER A 173 7.85 -8.71 -5.21
C SER A 173 8.03 -9.43 -3.87
N CYS A 174 6.97 -10.05 -3.33
CA CYS A 174 7.07 -10.87 -2.11
C CYS A 174 7.73 -12.23 -2.34
N PHE A 175 7.63 -12.79 -3.55
CA PHE A 175 8.13 -14.14 -3.86
C PHE A 175 9.47 -14.14 -4.59
N ASN A 176 9.84 -13.03 -5.24
CA ASN A 176 11.05 -12.90 -6.04
C ASN A 176 11.97 -11.75 -5.58
N GLY A 177 11.91 -11.42 -4.29
CA GLY A 177 12.75 -10.40 -3.66
C GLY A 177 14.21 -10.81 -3.50
#